data_3abd0541f1a988db97ec33cf228acd83
#
_entry.id   3abd0541f1a988db97ec33cf228acd83
#
_cell.length_a   1.000
_cell.length_b   1.000
_cell.length_c   1.000
_cell.angle_alpha   90.00
_cell.angle_beta   90.00
_cell.angle_gamma   90.00
#
_symmetry.space_group_name_H-M   'P 1'
#
loop_
_entity.id
_entity.type
_entity.pdbx_description
1 polymer ?
#
loop_
_entity_poly.entity_id
_entity_poly.type
_entity_poly.pdbx_seq_one_letter_code
_entity_poly.pdbx_strand_id
1 'polypeptide(L)'
;NLDKEIGDILWKVLEDSANYSFNKSHSISYASLAAITIFLKFKYPQEFFLALLQMTRFEPDPMTEISKVAMELPKFNIKLLGPHLIKSEMDFSIEGADIRFGLTSIKGIAEKSIQKLQSFKDQYSTKFEVFQGANEAGIGIGILSSLIQAGALDGTFNKPRSYMVAEAQLWNLLTDREKKYAFDVGSSKDFDLREIVSLMNKELKDEKGKQVIKDSRLGTIRKHFAPYREIYNKNKSNEGFANWYYENALLGYTHGKKLKEVHSDYSHLNTIEESLDKSEGQGVNFIGTVQDTILTKSKKGTPYFKAVIKDETGLCSVMLFTNKQRDNIQLCRDANGGELPSKTSIVIVKGVRKDGDAIFADLIKVQDQKIYMKLSEIKKLDSITPKQIK
;
A
#
# COMPACT_ATOMS: atom_id res chain seq x y z
N ASN A 1 0.41 -56.51 -9.95
CA ASN A 1 1.89 -56.55 -9.89
C ASN A 1 2.41 -56.79 -11.28
N LEU A 2 2.87 -55.77 -11.95
CA LEU A 2 3.64 -55.90 -13.19
C LEU A 2 5.05 -56.41 -12.84
N ASP A 3 5.54 -57.35 -13.67
CA ASP A 3 6.90 -57.85 -13.58
C ASP A 3 7.86 -56.64 -13.74
N LYS A 4 8.92 -56.58 -12.95
CA LYS A 4 9.85 -55.47 -12.91
C LYS A 4 10.45 -55.15 -14.29
N GLU A 5 10.72 -56.22 -15.06
CA GLU A 5 11.24 -56.11 -16.42
C GLU A 5 10.27 -55.44 -17.38
N ILE A 6 8.97 -55.76 -17.27
CA ILE A 6 7.89 -55.11 -18.04
C ILE A 6 7.72 -53.64 -17.59
N GLY A 7 7.87 -53.38 -16.28
CA GLY A 7 7.84 -52.02 -15.73
C GLY A 7 8.97 -51.12 -16.27
N ASP A 8 10.19 -51.64 -16.33
CA ASP A 8 11.35 -50.95 -16.85
C ASP A 8 11.25 -50.66 -18.36
N ILE A 9 10.70 -51.63 -19.14
CA ILE A 9 10.45 -51.46 -20.59
C ILE A 9 9.37 -50.36 -20.80
N LEU A 10 8.27 -50.43 -20.06
CA LEU A 10 7.21 -49.43 -20.16
C LEU A 10 7.70 -48.04 -19.76
N TRP A 11 8.54 -47.96 -18.71
CA TRP A 11 9.12 -46.69 -18.29
C TRP A 11 10.02 -46.10 -19.37
N LYS A 12 10.86 -46.91 -20.01
CA LYS A 12 11.73 -46.48 -21.09
C LYS A 12 10.95 -46.02 -22.32
N VAL A 13 9.87 -46.70 -22.69
CA VAL A 13 8.96 -46.28 -23.78
C VAL A 13 8.26 -44.95 -23.43
N LEU A 14 7.83 -44.76 -22.17
CA LEU A 14 7.23 -43.50 -21.72
C LEU A 14 8.24 -42.37 -21.71
N GLU A 15 9.47 -42.60 -21.26
CA GLU A 15 10.54 -41.64 -21.24
C GLU A 15 10.99 -41.19 -22.64
N ASP A 16 11.14 -42.14 -23.56
CA ASP A 16 11.42 -41.87 -24.97
C ASP A 16 10.25 -41.13 -25.65
N SER A 17 8.99 -41.53 -25.33
CA SER A 17 7.80 -40.87 -25.85
C SER A 17 7.61 -39.46 -25.25
N ALA A 18 7.99 -39.24 -24.00
CA ALA A 18 7.91 -37.89 -23.35
C ALA A 18 8.82 -36.89 -24.05
N ASN A 19 9.98 -37.31 -24.52
CA ASN A 19 10.90 -36.46 -25.31
C ASN A 19 10.35 -36.13 -26.70
N TYR A 20 9.49 -36.96 -27.28
CA TYR A 20 8.85 -36.73 -28.58
C TYR A 20 7.44 -36.13 -28.49
N SER A 21 6.77 -36.26 -27.36
CA SER A 21 5.38 -35.82 -27.19
C SER A 21 5.19 -34.34 -26.96
N PHE A 22 6.28 -33.58 -26.81
CA PHE A 22 6.18 -32.13 -26.64
C PHE A 22 5.74 -31.52 -27.97
N ASN A 23 4.58 -30.87 -27.98
CA ASN A 23 4.00 -30.30 -29.18
C ASN A 23 4.87 -29.13 -29.69
N LYS A 24 5.62 -29.35 -30.78
CA LYS A 24 6.51 -28.34 -31.39
C LYS A 24 5.76 -27.05 -31.73
N SER A 25 4.54 -27.12 -32.20
CA SER A 25 3.75 -25.93 -32.54
C SER A 25 3.43 -25.11 -31.30
N HIS A 26 3.14 -25.77 -30.18
CA HIS A 26 2.96 -25.11 -28.90
C HIS A 26 4.25 -24.42 -28.44
N SER A 27 5.39 -25.11 -28.46
CA SER A 27 6.70 -24.51 -28.12
C SER A 27 7.05 -23.30 -28.98
N ILE A 28 6.86 -23.43 -30.30
CA ILE A 28 7.16 -22.35 -31.26
C ILE A 28 6.24 -21.15 -31.01
N SER A 29 4.95 -21.39 -30.77
CA SER A 29 4.00 -20.33 -30.47
C SER A 29 4.36 -19.57 -29.19
N TYR A 30 4.70 -20.28 -28.12
CA TYR A 30 5.13 -19.64 -26.86
C TYR A 30 6.48 -18.92 -27.01
N ALA A 31 7.45 -19.54 -27.69
CA ALA A 31 8.74 -18.90 -27.93
C ALA A 31 8.60 -17.62 -28.79
N SER A 32 7.75 -17.65 -29.82
CA SER A 32 7.45 -16.50 -30.65
C SER A 32 6.78 -15.37 -29.85
N LEU A 33 5.79 -15.72 -29.02
CA LEU A 33 5.12 -14.76 -28.16
C LEU A 33 6.11 -14.15 -27.14
N ALA A 34 6.96 -14.96 -26.51
CA ALA A 34 7.99 -14.50 -25.59
C ALA A 34 8.99 -13.57 -26.28
N ALA A 35 9.44 -13.91 -27.50
CA ALA A 35 10.35 -13.07 -28.29
C ALA A 35 9.72 -11.71 -28.65
N ILE A 36 8.45 -11.69 -29.06
CA ILE A 36 7.71 -10.47 -29.35
C ILE A 36 7.55 -9.63 -28.08
N THR A 37 7.19 -10.25 -26.97
CA THR A 37 7.03 -9.57 -25.68
C THR A 37 8.33 -8.91 -25.22
N ILE A 38 9.46 -9.64 -25.31
CA ILE A 38 10.78 -9.09 -25.00
C ILE A 38 11.13 -7.94 -25.95
N PHE A 39 10.91 -8.11 -27.25
CA PHE A 39 11.17 -7.07 -28.25
C PHE A 39 10.38 -5.79 -27.91
N LEU A 40 9.07 -5.89 -27.63
CA LEU A 40 8.22 -4.75 -27.29
C LEU A 40 8.71 -4.06 -26.00
N LYS A 41 9.06 -4.85 -24.98
CA LYS A 41 9.55 -4.33 -23.72
C LYS A 41 10.81 -3.49 -23.86
N PHE A 42 11.76 -3.91 -24.70
CA PHE A 42 13.03 -3.16 -24.90
C PHE A 42 12.95 -2.09 -25.98
N LYS A 43 12.08 -2.25 -26.98
CA LYS A 43 11.91 -1.28 -28.06
C LYS A 43 10.97 -0.13 -27.70
N TYR A 44 9.89 -0.45 -26.96
CA TYR A 44 8.81 0.46 -26.57
C TYR A 44 8.48 0.31 -25.08
N PRO A 45 9.44 0.57 -24.18
CA PRO A 45 9.27 0.25 -22.76
C PRO A 45 8.11 1.00 -22.14
N GLN A 46 7.91 2.27 -22.48
CA GLN A 46 6.85 3.09 -21.87
C GLN A 46 5.46 2.56 -22.20
N GLU A 47 5.19 2.27 -23.47
CA GLU A 47 3.92 1.73 -23.92
C GLU A 47 3.70 0.31 -23.41
N PHE A 48 4.77 -0.49 -23.34
CA PHE A 48 4.74 -1.84 -22.82
C PHE A 48 4.33 -1.86 -21.34
N PHE A 49 4.98 -1.05 -20.51
CA PHE A 49 4.67 -0.97 -19.09
C PHE A 49 3.33 -0.30 -18.84
N LEU A 50 2.93 0.69 -19.64
CA LEU A 50 1.58 1.24 -19.59
C LEU A 50 0.53 0.14 -19.80
N ALA A 51 0.67 -0.67 -20.85
CA ALA A 51 -0.25 -1.76 -21.13
C ALA A 51 -0.30 -2.78 -19.98
N LEU A 52 0.85 -3.15 -19.40
CA LEU A 52 0.89 -4.04 -18.24
C LEU A 52 0.12 -3.44 -17.04
N LEU A 53 0.36 -2.17 -16.72
CA LEU A 53 -0.33 -1.49 -15.63
C LEU A 53 -1.84 -1.44 -15.83
N GLN A 54 -2.30 -1.14 -17.05
CA GLN A 54 -3.72 -1.12 -17.39
C GLN A 54 -4.37 -2.51 -17.29
N MET A 55 -3.60 -3.57 -17.52
CA MET A 55 -4.09 -4.96 -17.40
C MET A 55 -4.15 -5.44 -15.95
N THR A 56 -3.46 -4.80 -15.00
CA THR A 56 -3.45 -5.24 -13.59
C THR A 56 -4.84 -5.29 -12.95
N ARG A 57 -5.79 -4.49 -13.42
CA ARG A 57 -7.17 -4.49 -12.93
C ARG A 57 -7.90 -5.83 -13.11
N PHE A 58 -7.44 -6.68 -14.02
CA PHE A 58 -7.99 -8.02 -14.27
C PHE A 58 -7.31 -9.11 -13.45
N GLU A 59 -6.23 -8.78 -12.74
CA GLU A 59 -5.50 -9.72 -11.91
C GLU A 59 -6.20 -9.94 -10.55
N PRO A 60 -6.05 -11.12 -9.94
CA PRO A 60 -6.63 -11.41 -8.63
C PRO A 60 -6.15 -10.46 -7.51
N ASP A 61 -4.90 -9.99 -7.59
CA ASP A 61 -4.31 -9.00 -6.67
C ASP A 61 -3.62 -7.88 -7.46
N PRO A 62 -4.38 -6.88 -7.92
CA PRO A 62 -3.85 -5.77 -8.70
C PRO A 62 -2.71 -5.03 -8.01
N MET A 63 -2.77 -4.85 -6.68
CA MET A 63 -1.75 -4.10 -5.94
C MET A 63 -0.39 -4.80 -5.97
N THR A 64 -0.36 -6.12 -5.88
CA THR A 64 0.86 -6.90 -6.01
C THR A 64 1.45 -6.80 -7.42
N GLU A 65 0.63 -6.83 -8.46
CA GLU A 65 1.12 -6.70 -9.85
C GLU A 65 1.61 -5.29 -10.14
N ILE A 66 0.89 -4.25 -9.72
CA ILE A 66 1.38 -2.86 -9.82
C ILE A 66 2.74 -2.71 -9.11
N SER A 67 2.89 -3.32 -7.94
CA SER A 67 4.14 -3.29 -7.21
C SER A 67 5.32 -3.91 -7.98
N LYS A 68 5.10 -5.04 -8.64
CA LYS A 68 6.13 -5.69 -9.48
C LYS A 68 6.57 -4.78 -10.63
N VAL A 69 5.60 -4.19 -11.32
CA VAL A 69 5.88 -3.25 -12.40
C VAL A 69 6.61 -2.01 -11.88
N ALA A 70 6.17 -1.43 -10.77
CA ALA A 70 6.79 -0.25 -10.17
C ALA A 70 8.27 -0.46 -9.79
N MET A 71 8.63 -1.67 -9.33
CA MET A 71 10.03 -2.04 -9.04
C MET A 71 10.88 -2.22 -10.31
N GLU A 72 10.27 -2.51 -11.45
CA GLU A 72 10.98 -2.73 -12.70
C GLU A 72 11.19 -1.44 -13.53
N LEU A 73 10.24 -0.53 -13.49
CA LEU A 73 10.24 0.73 -14.25
C LEU A 73 11.54 1.54 -14.16
N PRO A 74 12.19 1.69 -12.96
CA PRO A 74 13.43 2.44 -12.84
C PRO A 74 14.57 1.90 -13.71
N LYS A 75 14.60 0.58 -14.01
CA LYS A 75 15.60 -0.05 -14.88
C LYS A 75 15.51 0.44 -16.33
N PHE A 76 14.38 1.03 -16.69
CA PHE A 76 14.11 1.63 -18.01
C PHE A 76 14.07 3.16 -17.95
N ASN A 77 14.51 3.77 -16.84
CA ASN A 77 14.45 5.21 -16.59
C ASN A 77 13.03 5.79 -16.67
N ILE A 78 12.01 5.00 -16.35
CA ILE A 78 10.61 5.40 -16.29
C ILE A 78 10.20 5.48 -14.82
N LYS A 79 9.47 6.54 -14.42
CA LYS A 79 8.89 6.69 -13.09
C LYS A 79 7.40 6.37 -13.14
N LEU A 80 6.91 5.71 -12.11
CA LEU A 80 5.47 5.66 -11.85
C LEU A 80 5.12 6.87 -10.98
N LEU A 81 4.50 7.88 -11.59
CA LEU A 81 4.08 9.10 -10.91
C LEU A 81 2.82 8.81 -10.08
N GLY A 82 2.75 9.37 -8.87
CA GLY A 82 1.60 9.25 -7.99
C GLY A 82 0.31 9.81 -8.59
N PRO A 83 -0.86 9.41 -8.09
CA PRO A 83 -2.12 9.97 -8.56
C PRO A 83 -2.18 11.47 -8.28
N HIS A 84 -2.84 12.22 -9.15
CA HIS A 84 -3.06 13.65 -9.02
C HIS A 84 -4.45 14.00 -9.55
N LEU A 85 -5.26 14.68 -8.75
CA LEU A 85 -6.67 14.91 -9.08
C LEU A 85 -6.87 15.47 -10.51
N ILE A 86 -6.07 16.46 -10.90
CA ILE A 86 -6.21 17.13 -12.21
C ILE A 86 -5.48 16.36 -13.32
N LYS A 87 -4.21 15.96 -13.08
CA LYS A 87 -3.34 15.41 -14.12
C LYS A 87 -3.63 13.94 -14.46
N SER A 88 -4.10 13.17 -13.47
CA SER A 88 -4.40 11.76 -13.70
C SER A 88 -5.62 11.60 -14.59
N GLU A 89 -5.52 10.70 -15.56
CA GLU A 89 -6.68 10.15 -16.22
C GLU A 89 -7.40 9.14 -15.33
N MET A 90 -8.51 8.56 -15.81
CA MET A 90 -9.20 7.53 -15.04
C MET A 90 -8.37 6.26 -14.93
N ASP A 91 -7.69 5.85 -16.00
CA ASP A 91 -6.74 4.74 -16.02
C ASP A 91 -5.29 5.29 -16.08
N PHE A 92 -4.29 4.41 -15.98
CA PHE A 92 -2.89 4.78 -16.20
C PHE A 92 -2.70 5.47 -17.56
N SER A 93 -1.83 6.48 -17.59
CA SER A 93 -1.57 7.27 -18.80
C SER A 93 -0.12 7.70 -18.88
N ILE A 94 0.35 7.99 -20.11
CA ILE A 94 1.68 8.55 -20.33
C ILE A 94 1.69 10.03 -19.94
N GLU A 95 2.71 10.44 -19.18
CA GLU A 95 3.00 11.84 -18.86
C GLU A 95 4.48 12.14 -19.13
N GLY A 96 4.79 12.68 -20.31
CA GLY A 96 6.16 12.90 -20.76
C GLY A 96 6.92 11.57 -20.94
N ALA A 97 8.03 11.40 -20.22
CA ALA A 97 8.80 10.15 -20.21
C ALA A 97 8.32 9.14 -19.16
N ASP A 98 7.34 9.49 -18.36
CA ASP A 98 6.88 8.75 -17.19
C ASP A 98 5.45 8.21 -17.39
N ILE A 99 4.97 7.40 -16.44
CA ILE A 99 3.59 6.90 -16.42
C ILE A 99 2.90 7.47 -15.19
N ARG A 100 1.70 8.06 -15.38
CA ARG A 100 0.85 8.59 -14.31
C ARG A 100 -0.12 7.53 -13.82
N PHE A 101 -0.28 7.42 -12.50
CA PHE A 101 -1.26 6.54 -11.85
C PHE A 101 -2.69 7.01 -12.13
N GLY A 102 -3.57 6.09 -12.53
CA GLY A 102 -4.97 6.36 -12.81
C GLY A 102 -5.84 6.48 -11.55
N LEU A 103 -6.86 7.34 -11.58
CA LEU A 103 -7.71 7.56 -10.40
C LEU A 103 -8.55 6.34 -10.01
N THR A 104 -9.02 5.56 -10.99
CA THR A 104 -9.80 4.34 -10.74
C THR A 104 -8.95 3.14 -10.34
N SER A 105 -7.63 3.22 -10.53
CA SER A 105 -6.69 2.18 -10.10
C SER A 105 -6.35 2.29 -8.62
N ILE A 106 -6.74 3.38 -7.94
CA ILE A 106 -6.64 3.52 -6.48
C ILE A 106 -7.58 2.52 -5.82
N LYS A 107 -7.06 1.69 -4.92
CA LYS A 107 -7.86 0.68 -4.22
C LYS A 107 -9.05 1.27 -3.49
N GLY A 108 -10.22 0.69 -3.74
CA GLY A 108 -11.49 1.15 -3.16
C GLY A 108 -12.23 2.17 -4.01
N ILE A 109 -11.68 2.57 -5.17
CA ILE A 109 -12.36 3.40 -6.16
C ILE A 109 -12.77 2.50 -7.33
N ALA A 110 -14.07 2.34 -7.52
CA ALA A 110 -14.62 1.47 -8.55
C ALA A 110 -14.91 2.24 -9.85
N GLU A 111 -14.91 1.54 -10.99
CA GLU A 111 -15.23 2.12 -12.32
C GLU A 111 -16.58 2.87 -12.36
N LYS A 112 -17.57 2.40 -11.59
CA LYS A 112 -18.88 3.10 -11.44
C LYS A 112 -18.74 4.54 -10.90
N SER A 113 -17.57 4.91 -10.38
CA SER A 113 -17.30 6.26 -9.86
C SER A 113 -16.69 7.20 -10.91
N ILE A 114 -16.44 6.73 -12.15
CA ILE A 114 -15.77 7.50 -13.21
C ILE A 114 -16.47 8.85 -13.46
N GLN A 115 -17.78 8.84 -13.66
CA GLN A 115 -18.54 10.07 -13.92
C GLN A 115 -18.45 11.06 -12.75
N LYS A 116 -18.52 10.56 -11.52
CA LYS A 116 -18.38 11.37 -10.31
C LYS A 116 -16.96 11.95 -10.20
N LEU A 117 -15.94 11.15 -10.49
CA LEU A 117 -14.56 11.61 -10.50
C LEU A 117 -14.32 12.66 -11.57
N GLN A 118 -14.87 12.47 -12.78
CA GLN A 118 -14.81 13.46 -13.85
C GLN A 118 -15.44 14.79 -13.45
N SER A 119 -16.61 14.76 -12.81
CA SER A 119 -17.27 15.96 -12.28
C SER A 119 -16.53 16.57 -11.09
N PHE A 120 -15.71 15.78 -10.38
CA PHE A 120 -14.93 16.25 -9.24
C PHE A 120 -13.55 16.81 -9.65
N LYS A 121 -13.06 16.53 -10.85
CA LYS A 121 -11.78 17.05 -11.37
C LYS A 121 -11.88 18.54 -11.62
N ASP A 122 -11.49 19.35 -10.63
CA ASP A 122 -11.44 20.81 -10.74
C ASP A 122 -10.27 21.38 -9.96
N GLN A 123 -9.92 22.64 -10.22
CA GLN A 123 -8.92 23.36 -9.46
C GLN A 123 -9.56 23.97 -8.21
N TYR A 124 -9.15 23.49 -7.07
CA TYR A 124 -9.61 23.95 -5.78
C TYR A 124 -8.55 24.83 -5.10
N SER A 125 -8.97 25.96 -4.56
CA SER A 125 -8.11 26.89 -3.84
C SER A 125 -8.12 26.65 -2.33
N THR A 126 -9.21 26.06 -1.82
CA THR A 126 -9.38 25.78 -0.39
C THR A 126 -9.86 24.35 -0.15
N LYS A 127 -9.59 23.81 1.05
CA LYS A 127 -10.10 22.50 1.46
C LYS A 127 -11.64 22.45 1.47
N PHE A 128 -12.29 23.59 1.74
CA PHE A 128 -13.76 23.67 1.78
C PHE A 128 -14.36 23.53 0.38
N GLU A 129 -13.69 24.09 -0.64
CA GLU A 129 -14.07 23.90 -2.04
C GLU A 129 -13.95 22.41 -2.45
N VAL A 130 -12.89 21.73 -2.01
CA VAL A 130 -12.75 20.28 -2.22
C VAL A 130 -13.91 19.51 -1.57
N PHE A 131 -14.23 19.82 -0.31
CA PHE A 131 -15.27 19.09 0.40
C PHE A 131 -16.63 19.36 -0.22
N GLN A 132 -16.89 20.58 -0.65
CA GLN A 132 -18.12 20.94 -1.34
C GLN A 132 -18.20 20.31 -2.73
N GLY A 133 -17.16 20.44 -3.54
CA GLY A 133 -17.07 19.80 -4.87
C GLY A 133 -17.23 18.29 -4.80
N ALA A 134 -16.65 17.64 -3.79
CA ALA A 134 -16.86 16.21 -3.55
C ALA A 134 -18.34 15.89 -3.24
N ASN A 135 -19.00 16.73 -2.44
CA ASN A 135 -20.42 16.58 -2.12
C ASN A 135 -21.31 16.77 -3.36
N GLU A 136 -21.06 17.79 -4.17
CA GLU A 136 -21.77 18.12 -5.41
C GLU A 136 -21.60 17.03 -6.49
N ALA A 137 -20.38 16.52 -6.64
CA ALA A 137 -20.08 15.41 -7.55
C ALA A 137 -20.56 14.04 -7.04
N GLY A 138 -21.12 13.97 -5.82
CA GLY A 138 -21.57 12.72 -5.20
C GLY A 138 -20.43 11.77 -4.83
N ILE A 139 -19.23 12.31 -4.57
CA ILE A 139 -18.07 11.57 -4.06
C ILE A 139 -18.30 11.26 -2.58
N GLY A 140 -18.45 9.98 -2.26
CA GLY A 140 -18.58 9.54 -0.86
C GLY A 140 -17.29 9.69 -0.08
N ILE A 141 -17.41 9.81 1.26
CA ILE A 141 -16.27 10.02 2.17
C ILE A 141 -15.19 8.94 2.04
N GLY A 142 -15.55 7.69 1.71
CA GLY A 142 -14.56 6.62 1.50
C GLY A 142 -13.68 6.89 0.29
N ILE A 143 -14.23 7.33 -0.83
CA ILE A 143 -13.48 7.69 -2.04
C ILE A 143 -12.63 8.94 -1.78
N LEU A 144 -13.21 9.97 -1.17
CA LEU A 144 -12.47 11.19 -0.83
C LEU A 144 -11.28 10.90 0.09
N SER A 145 -11.48 10.08 1.12
CA SER A 145 -10.39 9.66 2.01
C SER A 145 -9.30 8.88 1.26
N SER A 146 -9.68 7.98 0.34
CA SER A 146 -8.71 7.23 -0.48
C SER A 146 -7.91 8.16 -1.41
N LEU A 147 -8.54 9.15 -2.03
CA LEU A 147 -7.86 10.16 -2.85
C LEU A 147 -6.86 10.98 -2.03
N ILE A 148 -7.25 11.45 -0.85
CA ILE A 148 -6.36 12.19 0.05
C ILE A 148 -5.19 11.31 0.48
N GLN A 149 -5.45 10.11 0.98
CA GLN A 149 -4.42 9.19 1.49
C GLN A 149 -3.48 8.68 0.41
N ALA A 150 -3.96 8.52 -0.82
CA ALA A 150 -3.13 8.17 -1.99
C ALA A 150 -2.25 9.34 -2.48
N GLY A 151 -2.46 10.55 -1.97
CA GLY A 151 -1.72 11.74 -2.39
C GLY A 151 -2.29 12.45 -3.63
N ALA A 152 -3.48 12.09 -4.09
CA ALA A 152 -4.08 12.70 -5.28
C ALA A 152 -4.37 14.21 -5.13
N LEU A 153 -4.42 14.71 -3.91
CA LEU A 153 -4.63 16.11 -3.56
C LEU A 153 -3.35 16.81 -3.04
N ASP A 154 -2.21 16.15 -3.10
CA ASP A 154 -0.94 16.75 -2.70
C ASP A 154 -0.61 17.98 -3.58
N GLY A 155 -0.09 19.03 -2.94
CA GLY A 155 0.21 20.28 -3.64
C GLY A 155 -1.01 21.20 -3.84
N THR A 156 -2.25 20.73 -3.66
CA THR A 156 -3.45 21.57 -3.65
C THR A 156 -3.50 22.39 -2.34
N PHE A 157 -3.07 21.76 -1.24
CA PHE A 157 -3.06 22.39 0.09
C PHE A 157 -1.73 22.11 0.80
N ASN A 158 -1.24 23.09 1.55
CA ASN A 158 -0.09 22.90 2.44
C ASN A 158 -0.56 22.33 3.80
N LYS A 159 -1.25 21.20 3.78
CA LYS A 159 -1.76 20.50 4.98
C LYS A 159 -1.43 19.01 4.91
N PRO A 160 -1.11 18.39 6.05
CA PRO A 160 -0.87 16.95 6.12
C PRO A 160 -2.09 16.12 5.67
N ARG A 161 -1.87 14.97 5.03
CA ARG A 161 -2.97 14.08 4.57
C ARG A 161 -3.83 13.59 5.73
N SER A 162 -3.22 13.24 6.88
CA SER A 162 -3.97 12.82 8.07
C SER A 162 -4.90 13.91 8.59
N TYR A 163 -4.46 15.17 8.55
CA TYR A 163 -5.28 16.32 8.88
C TYR A 163 -6.45 16.46 7.91
N MET A 164 -6.20 16.40 6.61
CA MET A 164 -7.23 16.51 5.57
C MET A 164 -8.28 15.42 5.66
N VAL A 165 -7.87 14.18 5.96
CA VAL A 165 -8.83 13.07 6.18
C VAL A 165 -9.69 13.34 7.41
N ALA A 166 -9.13 13.81 8.52
CA ALA A 166 -9.90 14.14 9.72
C ALA A 166 -10.91 15.26 9.45
N GLU A 167 -10.50 16.30 8.74
CA GLU A 167 -11.39 17.41 8.35
C GLU A 167 -12.52 16.93 7.43
N ALA A 168 -12.22 16.11 6.42
CA ALA A 168 -13.22 15.52 5.53
C ALA A 168 -14.24 14.64 6.30
N GLN A 169 -13.78 13.91 7.31
CA GLN A 169 -14.67 13.11 8.17
C GLN A 169 -15.56 13.99 9.02
N LEU A 170 -15.03 15.09 9.57
CA LEU A 170 -15.86 16.05 10.31
C LEU A 170 -16.90 16.73 9.40
N TRP A 171 -16.47 17.15 8.19
CA TRP A 171 -17.38 17.70 7.18
C TRP A 171 -18.52 16.73 6.83
N ASN A 172 -18.21 15.46 6.69
CA ASN A 172 -19.22 14.43 6.39
C ASN A 172 -20.27 14.24 7.49
N LEU A 173 -19.98 14.66 8.73
CA LEU A 173 -20.92 14.63 9.85
C LEU A 173 -21.88 15.83 9.86
N LEU A 174 -21.59 16.89 9.10
CA LEU A 174 -22.42 18.08 9.05
C LEU A 174 -23.61 17.89 8.14
N THR A 175 -24.74 18.52 8.50
CA THR A 175 -25.91 18.66 7.61
C THR A 175 -25.61 19.64 6.49
N ASP A 176 -26.39 19.64 5.41
CA ASP A 176 -26.18 20.56 4.28
C ASP A 176 -26.27 22.03 4.69
N ARG A 177 -27.17 22.35 5.64
CA ARG A 177 -27.23 23.69 6.24
C ARG A 177 -25.93 24.03 7.00
N GLU A 178 -25.45 23.13 7.84
CA GLU A 178 -24.20 23.33 8.60
C GLU A 178 -22.98 23.42 7.66
N LYS A 179 -22.93 22.65 6.58
CA LYS A 179 -21.91 22.72 5.53
C LYS A 179 -21.88 24.09 4.84
N LYS A 180 -23.04 24.64 4.49
CA LYS A 180 -23.13 25.98 3.89
C LYS A 180 -22.49 27.04 4.81
N TYR A 181 -22.85 27.08 6.09
CA TYR A 181 -22.25 28.02 7.04
C TYR A 181 -20.76 27.75 7.24
N ALA A 182 -20.32 26.49 7.29
CA ALA A 182 -18.91 26.15 7.40
C ALA A 182 -18.12 26.61 6.17
N PHE A 183 -18.69 26.50 4.99
CA PHE A 183 -18.10 26.95 3.74
C PHE A 183 -17.96 28.49 3.71
N ASP A 184 -19.04 29.22 4.01
CA ASP A 184 -19.06 30.69 4.00
C ASP A 184 -18.03 31.28 4.97
N VAL A 185 -17.84 30.66 6.14
CA VAL A 185 -16.86 31.10 7.14
C VAL A 185 -15.44 30.62 6.79
N GLY A 186 -15.31 29.37 6.33
CA GLY A 186 -14.04 28.69 6.16
C GLY A 186 -13.29 29.10 4.92
N SER A 187 -13.99 29.27 3.78
CA SER A 187 -13.35 29.61 2.50
C SER A 187 -12.63 30.96 2.50
N SER A 188 -13.04 31.89 3.38
CA SER A 188 -12.39 33.20 3.48
C SER A 188 -11.12 33.22 4.34
N LYS A 189 -10.91 32.26 5.26
CA LYS A 189 -9.84 32.32 6.30
C LYS A 189 -9.08 31.02 6.52
N ASP A 190 -9.34 29.95 5.78
CA ASP A 190 -8.73 28.59 5.96
C ASP A 190 -8.73 28.10 7.43
N PHE A 191 -9.82 28.36 8.14
CA PHE A 191 -9.97 27.91 9.53
C PHE A 191 -9.98 26.38 9.66
N ASP A 192 -9.48 25.87 10.79
CA ASP A 192 -9.73 24.50 11.24
C ASP A 192 -11.25 24.28 11.37
N LEU A 193 -11.78 23.23 10.75
CA LEU A 193 -13.23 22.97 10.76
C LEU A 193 -13.77 22.76 12.19
N ARG A 194 -12.95 22.29 13.13
CA ARG A 194 -13.35 22.15 14.53
C ARG A 194 -13.58 23.52 15.20
N GLU A 195 -12.79 24.51 14.83
CA GLU A 195 -12.98 25.88 15.27
C GLU A 195 -14.27 26.46 14.70
N ILE A 196 -14.53 26.25 13.39
CA ILE A 196 -15.75 26.68 12.74
C ILE A 196 -16.98 26.04 13.38
N VAL A 197 -16.96 24.74 13.66
CA VAL A 197 -18.05 24.04 14.35
C VAL A 197 -18.27 24.64 15.75
N SER A 198 -17.20 25.04 16.45
CA SER A 198 -17.32 25.74 17.73
C SER A 198 -17.93 27.14 17.58
N LEU A 199 -17.53 27.90 16.55
CA LEU A 199 -18.09 29.21 16.23
C LEU A 199 -19.57 29.11 15.87
N MET A 200 -19.97 28.13 15.07
CA MET A 200 -21.39 27.87 14.72
C MET A 200 -22.25 27.58 15.97
N ASN A 201 -21.67 27.05 17.02
CA ASN A 201 -22.36 26.80 18.26
C ASN A 201 -22.42 28.07 19.15
N LYS A 202 -21.31 28.83 19.26
CA LYS A 202 -21.20 29.91 20.22
C LYS A 202 -21.64 31.27 19.69
N GLU A 203 -21.28 31.59 18.46
CA GLU A 203 -21.31 32.97 17.95
C GLU A 203 -22.17 33.13 16.70
N LEU A 204 -22.18 32.13 15.82
CA LEU A 204 -22.93 32.24 14.57
C LEU A 204 -24.41 31.96 14.78
N LYS A 205 -25.21 32.93 14.30
CA LYS A 205 -26.68 32.83 14.31
C LYS A 205 -27.20 32.75 12.90
N ASP A 206 -28.33 32.04 12.74
CA ASP A 206 -29.04 31.98 11.48
C ASP A 206 -29.85 33.27 11.25
N GLU A 207 -30.51 33.35 10.09
CA GLU A 207 -31.38 34.47 9.68
C GLU A 207 -32.52 34.76 10.70
N LYS A 208 -32.82 33.79 11.55
CA LYS A 208 -33.82 33.90 12.62
C LYS A 208 -33.22 34.21 14.00
N GLY A 209 -31.94 34.55 14.06
CA GLY A 209 -31.21 34.84 15.28
C GLY A 209 -30.93 33.63 16.17
N LYS A 210 -31.13 32.38 15.68
CA LYS A 210 -30.85 31.15 16.45
C LYS A 210 -29.47 30.63 16.16
N GLN A 211 -28.85 29.98 17.14
CA GLN A 211 -27.58 29.28 16.96
C GLN A 211 -27.65 28.31 15.76
N VAL A 212 -26.59 28.30 14.93
CA VAL A 212 -26.49 27.39 13.78
C VAL A 212 -26.39 25.95 14.27
N ILE A 213 -25.60 25.68 15.29
CA ILE A 213 -25.44 24.39 15.96
C ILE A 213 -25.85 24.53 17.43
N LYS A 214 -26.86 23.77 17.87
CA LYS A 214 -27.25 23.70 19.28
C LYS A 214 -26.30 22.80 20.08
N ASP A 215 -26.25 22.97 21.42
CA ASP A 215 -25.37 22.21 22.30
C ASP A 215 -25.56 20.68 22.20
N SER A 216 -26.81 20.23 22.12
CA SER A 216 -27.12 18.82 21.92
C SER A 216 -26.56 18.26 20.62
N ARG A 217 -26.64 19.06 19.54
CA ARG A 217 -26.09 18.71 18.22
C ARG A 217 -24.56 18.72 18.24
N LEU A 218 -23.94 19.70 18.90
CA LEU A 218 -22.49 19.75 19.10
C LEU A 218 -21.99 18.50 19.85
N GLY A 219 -22.72 18.07 20.89
CA GLY A 219 -22.42 16.83 21.61
C GLY A 219 -22.44 15.61 20.70
N THR A 220 -23.45 15.52 19.83
CA THR A 220 -23.56 14.43 18.84
C THR A 220 -22.40 14.44 17.85
N ILE A 221 -22.05 15.61 17.28
CA ILE A 221 -20.90 15.75 16.36
C ILE A 221 -19.63 15.32 17.06
N ARG A 222 -19.35 15.81 18.27
CA ARG A 222 -18.15 15.45 19.05
C ARG A 222 -18.04 13.96 19.32
N LYS A 223 -19.16 13.32 19.69
CA LYS A 223 -19.21 11.87 19.93
C LYS A 223 -18.85 11.08 18.67
N HIS A 224 -19.43 11.42 17.52
CA HIS A 224 -19.19 10.71 16.27
C HIS A 224 -17.81 11.04 15.67
N PHE A 225 -17.26 12.21 15.95
CA PHE A 225 -15.93 12.60 15.48
C PHE A 225 -14.80 12.07 16.37
N ALA A 226 -15.06 11.72 17.61
CA ALA A 226 -14.02 11.32 18.57
C ALA A 226 -13.07 10.21 18.04
N PRO A 227 -13.55 9.13 17.40
CA PRO A 227 -12.67 8.08 16.86
C PRO A 227 -11.71 8.62 15.78
N TYR A 228 -12.20 9.47 14.90
CA TYR A 228 -11.40 10.07 13.82
C TYR A 228 -10.35 11.02 14.37
N ARG A 229 -10.69 11.80 15.40
CA ARG A 229 -9.76 12.67 16.10
C ARG A 229 -8.66 11.87 16.79
N GLU A 230 -8.98 10.73 17.36
CA GLU A 230 -7.99 9.87 17.98
C GLU A 230 -6.98 9.33 16.96
N ILE A 231 -7.44 8.84 15.80
CA ILE A 231 -6.58 8.40 14.71
C ILE A 231 -5.67 9.55 14.24
N TYR A 232 -6.26 10.71 13.99
CA TYR A 232 -5.49 11.88 13.61
C TYR A 232 -4.40 12.19 14.64
N ASN A 233 -4.74 12.21 15.92
CA ASN A 233 -3.78 12.49 16.98
C ASN A 233 -2.64 11.47 17.05
N LYS A 234 -2.91 10.22 16.73
CA LYS A 234 -1.91 9.15 16.69
C LYS A 234 -1.04 9.22 15.42
N ASN A 235 -1.62 9.57 14.28
CA ASN A 235 -0.91 9.60 13.01
C ASN A 235 -0.14 10.90 12.77
N LYS A 236 -0.58 12.05 13.31
CA LYS A 236 0.06 13.37 13.08
C LYS A 236 1.52 13.43 13.52
N SER A 237 1.92 12.66 14.53
CA SER A 237 3.31 12.59 15.00
C SER A 237 4.20 11.72 14.09
N ASN A 238 3.60 10.99 13.15
CA ASN A 238 4.28 10.06 12.27
C ASN A 238 3.73 10.12 10.83
N GLU A 239 3.45 11.33 10.35
CA GLU A 239 2.80 11.60 9.06
C GLU A 239 3.53 10.91 7.89
N GLY A 240 4.87 10.97 7.88
CA GLY A 240 5.66 10.33 6.82
C GLY A 240 5.41 8.85 6.70
N PHE A 241 5.31 8.16 7.84
CA PHE A 241 5.04 6.72 7.86
C PHE A 241 3.58 6.42 7.52
N ALA A 242 2.64 7.24 7.97
CA ALA A 242 1.23 7.10 7.61
C ALA A 242 1.05 7.24 6.08
N ASN A 243 1.70 8.21 5.45
CA ASN A 243 1.67 8.40 4.01
C ASN A 243 2.26 7.20 3.27
N TRP A 244 3.46 6.74 3.67
CA TRP A 244 4.08 5.54 3.11
C TRP A 244 3.15 4.31 3.20
N TYR A 245 2.54 4.10 4.36
CA TYR A 245 1.63 2.97 4.58
C TYR A 245 0.40 3.04 3.67
N TYR A 246 -0.26 4.20 3.61
CA TYR A 246 -1.46 4.34 2.78
C TYR A 246 -1.15 4.28 1.29
N GLU A 247 -0.02 4.83 0.83
CA GLU A 247 0.43 4.67 -0.54
C GLU A 247 0.58 3.19 -0.90
N ASN A 248 1.33 2.42 -0.10
CA ASN A 248 1.47 0.98 -0.33
C ASN A 248 0.12 0.23 -0.28
N ALA A 249 -0.75 0.57 0.66
CA ALA A 249 -2.04 -0.08 0.82
C ALA A 249 -3.04 0.23 -0.32
N LEU A 250 -2.98 1.45 -0.88
CA LEU A 250 -3.93 1.95 -1.86
C LEU A 250 -3.42 1.88 -3.30
N LEU A 251 -2.10 1.94 -3.50
CA LEU A 251 -1.46 2.00 -4.82
C LEU A 251 -0.60 0.78 -5.14
N GLY A 252 -0.23 -0.03 -4.12
CA GLY A 252 0.72 -1.15 -4.27
C GLY A 252 2.18 -0.72 -4.27
N TYR A 253 2.48 0.57 -4.31
CA TYR A 253 3.82 1.15 -4.26
C TYR A 253 3.79 2.51 -3.52
N THR A 254 4.96 3.08 -3.26
CA THR A 254 5.08 4.45 -2.74
C THR A 254 5.72 5.36 -3.78
N HIS A 255 5.17 6.54 -3.95
CA HIS A 255 5.75 7.60 -4.78
C HIS A 255 6.40 8.71 -3.93
N GLY A 256 6.22 8.66 -2.62
CA GLY A 256 6.83 9.54 -1.65
C GLY A 256 8.17 9.02 -1.12
N LYS A 257 8.32 9.01 0.20
CA LYS A 257 9.55 8.53 0.88
C LYS A 257 9.59 7.01 0.90
N LYS A 258 10.80 6.44 0.76
CA LYS A 258 11.05 5.01 0.96
C LYS A 258 10.93 4.64 2.45
N LEU A 259 10.69 3.36 2.74
CA LEU A 259 10.51 2.87 4.12
C LEU A 259 11.69 3.24 5.02
N LYS A 260 12.93 3.11 4.55
CA LYS A 260 14.12 3.49 5.32
C LYS A 260 14.23 4.99 5.59
N GLU A 261 13.63 5.83 4.76
CA GLU A 261 13.67 7.30 4.89
C GLU A 261 12.60 7.83 5.84
N VAL A 262 11.46 7.15 5.94
CA VAL A 262 10.41 7.52 6.92
C VAL A 262 10.79 7.13 8.34
N HIS A 263 11.78 6.25 8.48
CA HIS A 263 12.37 5.83 9.74
C HIS A 263 13.78 6.40 9.86
N SER A 264 13.92 7.61 10.37
CA SER A 264 15.22 8.32 10.48
C SER A 264 16.32 7.47 11.11
N ASP A 265 15.97 6.64 12.10
CA ASP A 265 16.92 5.75 12.80
C ASP A 265 17.47 4.64 11.90
N TYR A 266 16.83 4.37 10.76
CA TYR A 266 17.18 3.28 9.83
C TYR A 266 17.63 3.77 8.46
N SER A 267 17.82 5.08 8.29
CA SER A 267 18.30 5.66 7.03
C SER A 267 19.66 5.12 6.56
N HIS A 268 20.48 4.63 7.51
CA HIS A 268 21.79 4.02 7.28
C HIS A 268 21.71 2.55 6.79
N LEU A 269 20.53 1.92 6.80
CA LEU A 269 20.36 0.55 6.34
C LEU A 269 20.43 0.47 4.81
N ASN A 270 20.81 -0.70 4.30
CA ASN A 270 20.75 -0.99 2.88
C ASN A 270 19.29 -1.07 2.40
N THR A 271 19.08 -0.94 1.10
CA THR A 271 17.88 -1.45 0.43
C THR A 271 18.04 -2.95 0.15
N ILE A 272 16.95 -3.60 -0.27
CA ILE A 272 17.02 -5.00 -0.70
C ILE A 272 17.92 -5.11 -1.95
N GLU A 273 17.78 -4.21 -2.93
CA GLU A 273 18.65 -4.18 -4.11
C GLU A 273 20.13 -4.04 -3.71
N GLU A 274 20.48 -3.02 -2.91
CA GLU A 274 21.84 -2.85 -2.38
C GLU A 274 22.36 -4.08 -1.61
N SER A 275 21.45 -4.81 -0.96
CA SER A 275 21.79 -6.03 -0.23
C SER A 275 22.02 -7.22 -1.15
N LEU A 276 21.26 -7.31 -2.24
CA LEU A 276 21.41 -8.37 -3.25
C LEU A 276 22.61 -8.15 -4.18
N ASP A 277 23.06 -6.91 -4.36
CA ASP A 277 24.25 -6.57 -5.14
C ASP A 277 25.57 -6.91 -4.42
N LYS A 278 25.51 -7.15 -3.11
CA LYS A 278 26.70 -7.56 -2.35
C LYS A 278 27.17 -8.96 -2.78
N SER A 279 28.47 -9.20 -2.64
CA SER A 279 29.04 -10.53 -2.89
C SER A 279 28.53 -11.56 -1.89
N GLU A 280 28.48 -12.83 -2.30
CA GLU A 280 28.12 -13.93 -1.40
C GLU A 280 29.02 -13.95 -0.16
N GLY A 281 28.44 -14.16 1.02
CA GLY A 281 29.12 -14.14 2.31
C GLY A 281 29.21 -12.77 2.96
N GLN A 282 28.91 -11.68 2.27
CA GLN A 282 28.91 -10.35 2.87
C GLN A 282 27.68 -10.10 3.76
N GLY A 283 27.89 -9.33 4.83
CA GLY A 283 26.87 -8.94 5.77
C GLY A 283 25.86 -7.95 5.17
N VAL A 284 24.58 -8.15 5.44
CA VAL A 284 23.49 -7.29 5.01
C VAL A 284 22.64 -6.88 6.21
N ASN A 285 22.10 -5.66 6.13
CA ASN A 285 21.18 -5.14 7.14
C ASN A 285 20.22 -4.19 6.44
N PHE A 286 18.92 -4.54 6.42
CA PHE A 286 17.90 -3.76 5.72
C PHE A 286 16.56 -3.80 6.44
N ILE A 287 15.66 -2.88 6.08
CA ILE A 287 14.27 -2.83 6.53
C ILE A 287 13.33 -3.16 5.37
N GLY A 288 12.27 -3.93 5.64
CA GLY A 288 11.29 -4.30 4.63
C GLY A 288 9.99 -4.81 5.23
N THR A 289 9.02 -5.12 4.37
CA THR A 289 7.71 -5.65 4.73
C THR A 289 7.60 -7.12 4.37
N VAL A 290 7.14 -7.93 5.32
CA VAL A 290 6.91 -9.37 5.11
C VAL A 290 5.72 -9.58 4.19
N GLN A 291 5.95 -10.26 3.05
CA GLN A 291 4.92 -10.61 2.07
C GLN A 291 4.32 -11.98 2.34
N ASP A 292 5.17 -12.93 2.71
CA ASP A 292 4.76 -14.30 2.99
C ASP A 292 5.74 -14.97 3.96
N THR A 293 5.27 -15.98 4.69
CA THR A 293 6.09 -16.73 5.65
C THR A 293 5.74 -18.21 5.66
N ILE A 294 6.73 -19.05 5.86
CA ILE A 294 6.56 -20.47 6.06
C ILE A 294 7.56 -21.01 7.10
N LEU A 295 7.07 -21.81 8.04
CA LEU A 295 7.89 -22.60 8.94
C LEU A 295 7.84 -24.05 8.46
N THR A 296 8.96 -24.62 8.05
CA THR A 296 9.04 -25.96 7.46
C THR A 296 10.34 -26.66 7.81
N LYS A 297 10.58 -27.85 7.26
CA LYS A 297 11.81 -28.63 7.50
C LYS A 297 12.59 -28.82 6.21
N SER A 298 13.91 -28.79 6.35
CA SER A 298 14.82 -29.12 5.26
C SER A 298 14.75 -30.61 4.90
N LYS A 299 15.35 -31.02 3.78
CA LYS A 299 15.48 -32.46 3.39
C LYS A 299 16.16 -33.31 4.48
N LYS A 300 16.95 -32.72 5.37
CA LYS A 300 17.61 -33.36 6.51
C LYS A 300 16.78 -33.33 7.79
N GLY A 301 15.51 -32.91 7.74
CA GLY A 301 14.61 -32.82 8.89
C GLY A 301 14.80 -31.61 9.80
N THR A 302 15.79 -30.75 9.54
CA THR A 302 16.07 -29.56 10.34
C THR A 302 15.03 -28.47 10.08
N PRO A 303 14.36 -27.91 11.11
CA PRO A 303 13.42 -26.83 10.93
C PRO A 303 14.11 -25.55 10.45
N TYR A 304 13.43 -24.81 9.58
CA TYR A 304 13.82 -23.47 9.18
C TYR A 304 12.60 -22.59 8.95
N PHE A 305 12.75 -21.32 9.19
CA PHE A 305 11.76 -20.30 8.89
C PHE A 305 12.18 -19.54 7.63
N LYS A 306 11.28 -19.41 6.66
CA LYS A 306 11.46 -18.61 5.46
C LYS A 306 10.45 -17.49 5.44
N ALA A 307 10.91 -16.26 5.16
CA ALA A 307 10.08 -15.11 4.90
C ALA A 307 10.44 -14.52 3.53
N VAL A 308 9.44 -14.12 2.76
CA VAL A 308 9.62 -13.28 1.58
C VAL A 308 9.45 -11.83 2.04
N ILE A 309 10.48 -11.02 1.85
CA ILE A 309 10.50 -9.63 2.31
C ILE A 309 10.65 -8.71 1.10
N LYS A 310 9.91 -7.60 1.13
CA LYS A 310 9.85 -6.59 0.09
C LYS A 310 10.19 -5.21 0.66
N ASP A 311 10.91 -4.40 -0.12
CA ASP A 311 10.94 -2.95 -0.01
C ASP A 311 10.58 -2.30 -1.37
N GLU A 312 10.83 -1.03 -1.57
CA GLU A 312 10.56 -0.31 -2.81
C GLU A 312 11.52 -0.65 -3.95
N THR A 313 12.59 -1.39 -3.66
CA THR A 313 13.65 -1.71 -4.64
C THR A 313 13.62 -3.16 -5.09
N GLY A 314 13.01 -4.06 -4.29
CA GLY A 314 12.97 -5.46 -4.67
C GLY A 314 12.33 -6.39 -3.64
N LEU A 315 12.50 -7.67 -3.92
CA LEU A 315 12.06 -8.80 -3.10
C LEU A 315 13.26 -9.69 -2.81
N CYS A 316 13.32 -10.26 -1.60
CA CYS A 316 14.30 -11.28 -1.27
C CYS A 316 13.69 -12.39 -0.40
N SER A 317 14.30 -13.57 -0.47
CA SER A 317 13.99 -14.71 0.39
C SER A 317 14.92 -14.71 1.60
N VAL A 318 14.36 -14.52 2.79
CA VAL A 318 15.10 -14.52 4.06
C VAL A 318 14.86 -15.80 4.82
N MET A 319 15.93 -16.47 5.25
CA MET A 319 15.86 -17.77 5.93
C MET A 319 16.56 -17.72 7.27
N LEU A 320 15.88 -18.23 8.31
CA LEU A 320 16.44 -18.49 9.63
C LEU A 320 16.62 -20.00 9.78
N PHE A 321 17.83 -20.43 10.07
CA PHE A 321 18.16 -21.83 10.30
C PHE A 321 18.52 -22.09 11.75
N THR A 322 18.17 -23.29 12.23
CA THR A 322 18.65 -23.83 13.48
C THR A 322 19.85 -24.74 13.20
N ASN A 323 20.93 -24.58 13.91
CA ASN A 323 22.06 -25.46 13.89
C ASN A 323 22.46 -25.91 15.33
N LYS A 324 23.44 -26.81 15.45
CA LYS A 324 23.86 -27.34 16.77
C LYS A 324 24.39 -26.30 17.75
N GLN A 325 24.84 -25.15 17.26
CA GLN A 325 25.46 -24.09 18.06
C GLN A 325 24.50 -22.93 18.35
N ARG A 326 23.51 -22.71 17.45
CA ARG A 326 22.64 -21.55 17.53
C ARG A 326 21.25 -21.85 16.95
N ASP A 327 20.22 -21.52 17.69
CA ASP A 327 18.84 -21.55 17.25
C ASP A 327 18.36 -20.14 16.89
N ASN A 328 18.58 -19.76 15.62
CA ASN A 328 18.16 -18.44 15.12
C ASN A 328 16.64 -18.28 15.10
N ILE A 329 15.88 -19.37 15.03
CA ILE A 329 14.41 -19.31 15.11
C ILE A 329 13.97 -18.90 16.50
N GLN A 330 14.55 -19.55 17.54
CA GLN A 330 14.23 -19.20 18.93
C GLN A 330 14.69 -17.77 19.27
N LEU A 331 15.91 -17.40 18.84
CA LEU A 331 16.41 -16.03 19.01
C LEU A 331 15.50 -14.98 18.35
N CYS A 332 14.95 -15.30 17.18
CA CYS A 332 14.00 -14.44 16.50
C CYS A 332 12.69 -14.30 17.31
N ARG A 333 12.17 -15.40 17.85
CA ARG A 333 10.98 -15.37 18.74
C ARG A 333 11.22 -14.52 19.97
N ASP A 334 12.34 -14.74 20.65
CA ASP A 334 12.70 -14.01 21.88
C ASP A 334 12.78 -12.50 21.62
N ALA A 335 13.33 -12.10 20.47
CA ALA A 335 13.44 -10.71 20.05
C ALA A 335 12.08 -10.07 19.67
N ASN A 336 11.03 -10.89 19.43
CA ASN A 336 9.72 -10.48 18.95
C ASN A 336 8.57 -10.89 19.90
N GLY A 337 8.85 -10.98 21.20
CA GLY A 337 7.82 -11.28 22.21
C GLY A 337 7.26 -12.69 22.16
N GLY A 338 8.03 -13.66 21.68
CA GLY A 338 7.66 -15.08 21.59
C GLY A 338 7.12 -15.53 20.24
N GLU A 339 6.91 -14.61 19.29
CA GLU A 339 6.31 -14.90 17.99
C GLU A 339 7.30 -14.72 16.83
N LEU A 340 7.08 -15.41 15.72
CA LEU A 340 7.78 -15.17 14.47
C LEU A 340 7.08 -14.05 13.69
N PRO A 341 7.82 -13.29 12.84
CA PRO A 341 7.22 -12.28 11.99
C PRO A 341 6.10 -12.88 11.12
N SER A 342 5.00 -12.15 11.00
CA SER A 342 3.85 -12.54 10.19
C SER A 342 3.73 -11.66 8.93
N LYS A 343 2.86 -12.08 8.01
CA LYS A 343 2.52 -11.28 6.82
C LYS A 343 2.14 -9.84 7.20
N THR A 344 2.62 -8.87 6.45
CA THR A 344 2.47 -7.42 6.65
C THR A 344 3.33 -6.81 7.76
N SER A 345 4.04 -7.61 8.57
CA SER A 345 4.98 -7.06 9.55
C SER A 345 6.09 -6.26 8.86
N ILE A 346 6.45 -5.11 9.43
CA ILE A 346 7.66 -4.38 9.07
C ILE A 346 8.79 -4.94 9.91
N VAL A 347 9.88 -5.32 9.26
CA VAL A 347 10.99 -6.02 9.91
C VAL A 347 12.34 -5.42 9.53
N ILE A 348 13.27 -5.42 10.49
CA ILE A 348 14.69 -5.25 10.22
C ILE A 348 15.32 -6.63 10.14
N VAL A 349 16.07 -6.88 9.09
CA VAL A 349 16.80 -8.11 8.84
C VAL A 349 18.29 -7.85 8.98
N LYS A 350 18.96 -8.68 9.75
CA LYS A 350 20.41 -8.75 9.81
C LYS A 350 20.84 -10.16 9.44
N GLY A 351 21.77 -10.29 8.51
CA GLY A 351 22.21 -11.59 8.02
C GLY A 351 23.33 -11.50 7.00
N VAL A 352 23.45 -12.54 6.19
CA VAL A 352 24.51 -12.72 5.20
C VAL A 352 23.90 -13.03 3.84
N ARG A 353 24.42 -12.39 2.79
CA ARG A 353 24.05 -12.64 1.39
C ARG A 353 24.40 -14.07 0.98
N LYS A 354 23.47 -14.75 0.31
CA LYS A 354 23.64 -16.08 -0.27
C LYS A 354 23.29 -16.07 -1.77
N ASP A 355 23.50 -17.18 -2.44
CA ASP A 355 23.23 -17.31 -3.87
C ASP A 355 21.78 -16.99 -4.25
N GLY A 356 21.57 -16.50 -5.46
CA GLY A 356 20.26 -16.06 -5.95
C GLY A 356 19.72 -14.83 -5.21
N ASP A 357 18.48 -14.84 -4.78
CA ASP A 357 17.80 -13.81 -3.97
C ASP A 357 17.78 -14.14 -2.47
N ALA A 358 18.64 -15.09 -2.02
CA ALA A 358 18.61 -15.64 -0.67
C ALA A 358 19.49 -14.85 0.29
N ILE A 359 18.95 -14.63 1.50
CA ILE A 359 19.65 -14.07 2.65
C ILE A 359 19.48 -15.01 3.83
N PHE A 360 20.59 -15.46 4.41
CA PHE A 360 20.57 -16.22 5.65
C PHE A 360 20.65 -15.26 6.82
N ALA A 361 19.52 -15.12 7.51
CA ALA A 361 19.40 -14.19 8.60
C ALA A 361 19.91 -14.76 9.92
N ASP A 362 20.59 -13.88 10.66
CA ASP A 362 20.92 -14.10 12.07
C ASP A 362 19.77 -13.66 12.97
N LEU A 363 19.06 -12.61 12.54
CA LEU A 363 17.95 -12.03 13.26
C LEU A 363 16.97 -11.35 12.30
N ILE A 364 15.68 -11.52 12.58
CA ILE A 364 14.58 -10.73 12.00
C ILE A 364 13.83 -10.08 13.17
N LYS A 365 13.86 -8.75 13.25
CA LYS A 365 13.21 -8.00 14.33
C LYS A 365 12.01 -7.22 13.78
N VAL A 366 10.84 -7.47 14.36
CA VAL A 366 9.60 -6.73 14.03
C VAL A 366 9.70 -5.32 14.61
N GLN A 367 9.27 -4.35 13.80
CA GLN A 367 9.13 -2.97 14.23
C GLN A 367 7.72 -2.72 14.72
N ASP A 368 7.59 -2.28 15.96
CA ASP A 368 6.30 -2.02 16.65
C ASP A 368 5.62 -0.72 16.19
N GLN A 369 5.76 -0.34 14.94
CA GLN A 369 5.05 0.84 14.46
C GLN A 369 3.61 0.47 14.11
N LYS A 370 2.73 0.76 15.04
CA LYS A 370 1.28 0.68 14.82
C LYS A 370 0.82 1.91 14.05
N ILE A 371 0.47 1.71 12.80
CA ILE A 371 -0.36 2.67 12.10
C ILE A 371 -1.79 2.37 12.49
N TYR A 372 -2.44 3.42 12.93
CA TYR A 372 -3.86 3.35 13.23
C TYR A 372 -4.62 3.50 11.94
N MET A 373 -5.29 2.43 11.60
CA MET A 373 -5.78 2.06 10.30
C MET A 373 -7.07 2.77 9.89
N LYS A 374 -7.53 2.37 8.71
CA LYS A 374 -8.80 2.70 8.08
C LYS A 374 -9.93 2.78 9.08
N LEU A 375 -10.74 3.81 8.95
CA LEU A 375 -11.98 4.02 9.70
C LEU A 375 -12.95 2.82 9.71
N SER A 376 -12.87 1.95 8.70
CA SER A 376 -13.65 0.69 8.65
C SER A 376 -13.19 -0.36 9.68
N GLU A 377 -11.96 -0.27 10.17
CA GLU A 377 -11.42 -1.22 11.15
C GLU A 377 -11.68 -0.78 12.58
N ILE A 378 -11.85 0.51 12.82
CA ILE A 378 -12.28 1.03 14.13
C ILE A 378 -13.69 0.62 14.47
N LYS A 379 -14.59 0.51 13.49
CA LYS A 379 -15.94 -0.07 13.72
C LYS A 379 -15.88 -1.52 14.20
N LYS A 380 -14.80 -2.25 13.93
CA LYS A 380 -14.55 -3.59 14.47
C LYS A 380 -13.98 -3.55 15.90
N LEU A 381 -13.21 -2.51 16.26
CA LEU A 381 -12.70 -2.32 17.62
C LEU A 381 -13.81 -1.90 18.59
N ASP A 382 -14.76 -1.10 18.16
CA ASP A 382 -15.93 -0.72 18.98
C ASP A 382 -16.87 -1.91 19.26
N SER A 383 -16.78 -2.99 18.49
CA SER A 383 -17.53 -4.24 18.71
C SER A 383 -16.79 -5.26 19.60
N ILE A 384 -15.53 -5.02 19.93
CA ILE A 384 -14.74 -5.87 20.85
C ILE A 384 -15.03 -5.42 22.28
N THR A 385 -15.90 -6.16 22.96
CA THR A 385 -16.18 -5.92 24.38
C THR A 385 -14.91 -6.15 25.23
N PRO A 386 -14.76 -5.44 26.38
CA PRO A 386 -13.58 -5.56 27.26
C PRO A 386 -13.24 -6.97 27.77
N LYS A 387 -14.10 -7.96 27.54
CA LYS A 387 -13.87 -9.38 27.90
C LYS A 387 -12.99 -10.14 26.89
N GLN A 388 -12.65 -9.57 25.74
CA GLN A 388 -11.81 -10.20 24.71
C GLN A 388 -10.38 -9.68 24.67
N ILE A 389 -10.02 -8.80 25.65
CA ILE A 389 -8.67 -8.28 25.85
C ILE A 389 -8.13 -8.86 27.19
N LYS A 390 -8.10 -10.18 27.29
CA LYS A 390 -7.35 -10.88 28.35
C LYS A 390 -6.47 -11.93 27.73
#